data_aeabf87a92c95533d0b9e5bb8ccce354
#
_entry.id   aeabf87a92c95533d0b9e5bb8ccce354
#
_cell.length_a   1.000
_cell.length_b   1.000
_cell.length_c   1.000
_cell.angle_alpha   90.00
_cell.angle_beta   90.00
_cell.angle_gamma   90.00
#
_symmetry.space_group_name_H-M   'P 1'
#
loop_
_entity.id
_entity.type
_entity.pdbx_description
1 polymer ?
#
loop_
_entity_poly.entity_id
_entity_poly.type
_entity_poly.pdbx_seq_one_letter_code
_entity_poly.pdbx_strand_id
1 'polypeptide(L)'
;VNEPDFENPELRTVLSQRKVLGHPVALPPMVRFLLRRLALIPVTLFLATAALYAIVLISPPRERALLYFPRTDARMPERSVEVLIDRIIEEHGLNDPYPIQYARWVGNLVRGEWGWSPTLHADVLPALLARAPATAELTLYAILLLVPLGLISGVISAWRRDTLTDHSFRLSAFGATSTPPFILGLMLISLFYVAVHWFPPGRLSLASEATVRSESFRTITGMYTIDGLLNGDIGITLDALRHLLLPVVTLAVAHWATLGRVTRAAMIEALHSQYVAAARARGLQARSIVWRHAFLNAVIPGLTSSALSAAALVTGVFVVEVVFNIGGLSDLLVRSFQGAPDAPMAVGISVFAILLVLPLMLILDIIQAIVDPRVREGLVGR
;
A
#
# COMPACT_ATOMS: atom_id res chain seq x y z
N VAL A 1 -13.62 -21.36 60.06
CA VAL A 1 -13.05 -20.65 58.94
C VAL A 1 -12.74 -19.25 59.44
N ASN A 2 -11.46 -18.99 59.79
CA ASN A 2 -11.02 -17.70 60.35
C ASN A 2 -11.01 -16.65 59.23
N GLU A 3 -11.68 -15.53 59.44
CA GLU A 3 -11.54 -14.29 58.64
C GLU A 3 -10.07 -13.78 58.82
N PRO A 4 -9.44 -13.29 57.73
CA PRO A 4 -8.11 -12.71 57.83
C PRO A 4 -8.15 -11.37 58.54
N ASP A 5 -7.39 -11.24 59.62
CA ASP A 5 -7.25 -10.07 60.45
C ASP A 5 -6.54 -8.93 59.70
N PHE A 6 -7.36 -7.90 59.30
CA PHE A 6 -6.89 -6.72 58.55
C PHE A 6 -6.27 -5.63 59.44
N GLU A 7 -6.01 -5.89 60.73
CA GLU A 7 -5.45 -4.92 61.67
C GLU A 7 -3.92 -4.98 61.85
N ASN A 8 -3.22 -5.77 61.04
CA ASN A 8 -1.74 -5.83 61.15
C ASN A 8 -1.10 -4.52 60.62
N PRO A 9 -0.50 -3.67 61.49
CA PRO A 9 0.11 -2.40 61.11
C PRO A 9 1.30 -2.54 60.15
N GLU A 10 1.97 -3.68 60.14
CA GLU A 10 3.08 -3.95 59.21
C GLU A 10 2.58 -4.16 57.77
N LEU A 11 1.41 -4.75 57.57
CA LEU A 11 0.77 -4.87 56.23
C LEU A 11 0.33 -3.53 55.68
N ARG A 12 -0.12 -2.60 56.52
CA ARG A 12 -0.44 -1.23 56.11
C ARG A 12 0.79 -0.44 55.69
N THR A 13 1.93 -0.66 56.36
CA THR A 13 3.19 0.02 56.01
C THR A 13 3.77 -0.52 54.69
N VAL A 14 3.71 -1.81 54.44
CA VAL A 14 4.15 -2.43 53.17
C VAL A 14 3.24 -2.04 51.99
N LEU A 15 1.93 -1.92 52.21
CA LEU A 15 0.99 -1.47 51.18
C LEU A 15 1.08 0.03 50.92
N SER A 16 1.47 0.85 51.94
CA SER A 16 1.70 2.28 51.75
C SER A 16 3.02 2.59 51.00
N GLN A 17 4.08 1.81 51.25
CA GLN A 17 5.34 1.95 50.54
C GLN A 17 5.25 1.52 49.05
N ARG A 18 4.34 0.64 48.65
CA ARG A 18 4.09 0.32 47.22
C ARG A 18 3.39 1.46 46.47
N LYS A 19 2.78 2.43 47.16
CA LYS A 19 2.11 3.59 46.54
C LYS A 19 3.04 4.78 46.24
N VAL A 20 4.28 4.77 46.73
CA VAL A 20 5.23 5.91 46.61
C VAL A 20 6.29 5.67 45.53
N LEU A 21 6.43 4.48 45.00
CA LEU A 21 7.20 4.27 43.76
C LEU A 21 6.37 4.83 42.60
N GLY A 22 6.68 6.06 42.20
CA GLY A 22 6.08 6.74 41.06
C GLY A 22 6.05 5.83 39.85
N HIS A 23 4.86 5.30 39.51
CA HIS A 23 4.69 4.61 38.25
C HIS A 23 5.09 5.59 37.14
N PRO A 24 6.06 5.26 36.29
CA PRO A 24 6.30 6.08 35.12
C PRO A 24 4.95 6.29 34.43
N VAL A 25 4.61 7.54 34.12
CA VAL A 25 3.35 7.89 33.42
C VAL A 25 3.32 7.04 32.16
N ALA A 26 2.60 5.90 32.24
CA ALA A 26 2.52 4.97 31.13
C ALA A 26 1.75 5.68 30.01
N LEU A 27 2.43 5.94 28.90
CA LEU A 27 1.81 6.52 27.71
C LEU A 27 0.52 5.76 27.37
N PRO A 28 -0.55 6.47 26.97
CA PRO A 28 -1.78 5.84 26.53
C PRO A 28 -1.50 4.70 25.51
N PRO A 29 -2.20 3.57 25.59
CA PRO A 29 -1.89 2.40 24.75
C PRO A 29 -1.80 2.73 23.25
N MET A 30 -2.68 3.63 22.76
CA MET A 30 -2.68 4.08 21.38
C MET A 30 -1.40 4.86 21.01
N VAL A 31 -0.95 5.75 21.91
CA VAL A 31 0.29 6.53 21.68
C VAL A 31 1.51 5.61 21.65
N ARG A 32 1.57 4.63 22.55
CA ARG A 32 2.66 3.62 22.57
C ARG A 32 2.67 2.78 21.30
N PHE A 33 1.50 2.37 20.81
CA PHE A 33 1.35 1.64 19.55
C PHE A 33 1.87 2.47 18.37
N LEU A 34 1.41 3.73 18.27
CA LEU A 34 1.83 4.65 17.20
C LEU A 34 3.34 4.92 17.22
N LEU A 35 3.91 5.21 18.40
CA LEU A 35 5.35 5.44 18.54
C LEU A 35 6.16 4.20 18.14
N ARG A 36 5.72 3.01 18.52
CA ARG A 36 6.35 1.75 18.10
C ARG A 36 6.30 1.56 16.59
N ARG A 37 5.16 1.84 15.95
CA ARG A 37 4.99 1.74 14.50
C ARG A 37 5.84 2.77 13.77
N LEU A 38 5.82 4.03 14.23
CA LEU A 38 6.66 5.09 13.66
C LEU A 38 8.15 4.78 13.80
N ALA A 39 8.58 4.19 14.93
CA ALA A 39 9.97 3.77 15.12
C ALA A 39 10.39 2.60 14.22
N LEU A 40 9.45 1.75 13.80
CA LEU A 40 9.72 0.65 12.89
C LEU A 40 9.85 1.11 11.42
N ILE A 41 9.24 2.22 11.03
CA ILE A 41 9.32 2.74 9.64
C ILE A 41 10.78 2.99 9.22
N PRO A 42 11.61 3.77 9.94
CA PRO A 42 13.00 3.97 9.56
C PRO A 42 13.82 2.67 9.56
N VAL A 43 13.52 1.74 10.47
CA VAL A 43 14.19 0.42 10.49
C VAL A 43 13.83 -0.39 9.24
N THR A 44 12.55 -0.45 8.88
CA THR A 44 12.09 -1.16 7.69
C THR A 44 12.65 -0.51 6.42
N LEU A 45 12.64 0.82 6.36
CA LEU A 45 13.21 1.58 5.25
C LEU A 45 14.71 1.32 5.12
N PHE A 46 15.45 1.35 6.23
CA PHE A 46 16.87 1.04 6.25
C PHE A 46 17.15 -0.39 5.74
N LEU A 47 16.45 -1.39 6.26
CA LEU A 47 16.65 -2.77 5.85
C LEU A 47 16.30 -3.00 4.37
N ALA A 48 15.20 -2.42 3.90
CA ALA A 48 14.75 -2.56 2.51
C ALA A 48 15.71 -1.85 1.54
N THR A 49 16.12 -0.62 1.85
CA THR A 49 17.07 0.13 1.01
C THR A 49 18.48 -0.45 1.09
N ALA A 50 18.91 -0.99 2.23
CA ALA A 50 20.19 -1.69 2.35
C ALA A 50 20.19 -2.97 1.52
N ALA A 51 19.10 -3.76 1.56
CA ALA A 51 18.96 -4.94 0.71
C ALA A 51 18.97 -4.57 -0.78
N LEU A 52 18.23 -3.52 -1.17
CA LEU A 52 18.22 -3.03 -2.54
C LEU A 52 19.62 -2.60 -3.01
N TYR A 53 20.32 -1.81 -2.18
CA TYR A 53 21.66 -1.36 -2.52
C TYR A 53 22.67 -2.52 -2.56
N ALA A 54 22.51 -3.54 -1.73
CA ALA A 54 23.31 -4.75 -1.78
C ALA A 54 23.17 -5.49 -3.13
N ILE A 55 21.95 -5.50 -3.70
CA ILE A 55 21.72 -6.06 -5.05
C ILE A 55 22.44 -5.21 -6.10
N VAL A 56 22.38 -3.87 -5.99
CA VAL A 56 23.12 -2.97 -6.90
C VAL A 56 24.63 -3.23 -6.83
N LEU A 57 25.14 -3.60 -5.66
CA LEU A 57 26.57 -3.87 -5.46
C LEU A 57 27.08 -5.15 -6.16
N ILE A 58 26.16 -6.05 -6.56
CA ILE A 58 26.52 -7.24 -7.35
C ILE A 58 27.07 -6.83 -8.72
N SER A 59 26.62 -5.69 -9.25
CA SER A 59 27.15 -5.15 -10.51
C SER A 59 28.56 -4.57 -10.32
N PRO A 60 29.44 -4.74 -11.32
CA PRO A 60 30.78 -4.16 -11.30
C PRO A 60 30.79 -2.64 -11.10
N PRO A 61 31.87 -2.03 -10.56
CA PRO A 61 31.97 -0.59 -10.36
C PRO A 61 31.68 0.26 -11.62
N ARG A 62 32.06 -0.25 -12.79
CA ARG A 62 31.81 0.41 -14.09
C ARG A 62 30.32 0.54 -14.41
N GLU A 63 29.55 -0.52 -14.18
CA GLU A 63 28.09 -0.48 -14.38
C GLU A 63 27.41 0.41 -13.35
N ARG A 64 27.88 0.41 -12.10
CA ARG A 64 27.37 1.28 -11.02
C ARG A 64 27.70 2.75 -11.28
N ALA A 65 28.75 3.07 -11.98
CA ALA A 65 29.06 4.44 -12.40
C ALA A 65 27.93 5.06 -13.23
N LEU A 66 27.12 4.24 -13.94
CA LEU A 66 25.97 4.73 -14.70
C LEU A 66 24.88 5.37 -13.81
N LEU A 67 24.82 5.04 -12.50
CA LEU A 67 23.94 5.70 -11.53
C LEU A 67 24.27 7.18 -11.34
N TYR A 68 25.48 7.58 -11.63
CA TYR A 68 26.02 8.94 -11.41
C TYR A 68 26.36 9.65 -12.71
N PHE A 69 25.90 9.13 -13.86
CA PHE A 69 26.22 9.72 -15.15
C PHE A 69 25.71 11.16 -15.24
N PRO A 70 26.48 12.11 -15.76
CA PRO A 70 26.10 13.52 -15.81
C PRO A 70 24.94 13.76 -16.79
N ARG A 71 24.23 14.87 -16.61
CA ARG A 71 23.14 15.37 -17.46
C ARG A 71 23.61 15.80 -18.84
N THR A 72 24.14 14.88 -19.66
CA THR A 72 24.73 15.21 -20.94
C THR A 72 24.03 14.43 -22.05
N ASP A 73 23.43 15.15 -23.00
CA ASP A 73 22.81 14.61 -24.21
C ASP A 73 23.83 14.40 -25.34
N ALA A 74 25.08 14.79 -25.12
CA ALA A 74 26.12 14.71 -26.17
C ALA A 74 26.57 13.27 -26.36
N ARG A 75 26.54 12.79 -27.60
CA ARG A 75 27.23 11.59 -28.04
C ARG A 75 28.73 11.81 -27.83
N MET A 76 29.22 11.36 -26.67
CA MET A 76 30.68 11.41 -26.40
C MET A 76 31.43 10.33 -27.19
N PRO A 77 32.65 10.59 -27.67
CA PRO A 77 33.51 9.54 -28.16
C PRO A 77 33.77 8.47 -27.09
N GLU A 78 33.81 7.20 -27.45
CA GLU A 78 33.97 6.07 -26.50
C GLU A 78 35.12 6.28 -25.50
N ARG A 79 36.26 6.82 -25.99
CA ARG A 79 37.45 7.12 -25.16
C ARG A 79 37.17 8.18 -24.08
N SER A 80 36.25 9.11 -24.32
CA SER A 80 35.84 10.13 -23.36
C SER A 80 34.89 9.55 -22.31
N VAL A 81 34.08 8.56 -22.71
CA VAL A 81 33.18 7.83 -21.81
C VAL A 81 33.95 6.99 -20.81
N GLU A 82 35.01 6.29 -21.25
CA GLU A 82 35.87 5.51 -20.35
C GLU A 82 36.56 6.38 -19.29
N VAL A 83 37.14 7.50 -19.70
CA VAL A 83 37.78 8.45 -18.77
C VAL A 83 36.78 9.03 -17.79
N LEU A 84 35.54 9.29 -18.24
CA LEU A 84 34.48 9.77 -17.40
C LEU A 84 34.02 8.71 -16.38
N ILE A 85 33.89 7.44 -16.81
CA ILE A 85 33.54 6.33 -15.91
C ILE A 85 34.59 6.17 -14.81
N ASP A 86 35.89 6.17 -15.19
CA ASP A 86 36.98 6.03 -14.21
C ASP A 86 36.97 7.19 -13.21
N ARG A 87 36.71 8.42 -13.67
CA ARG A 87 36.55 9.59 -12.80
C ARG A 87 35.35 9.44 -11.84
N ILE A 88 34.19 8.99 -12.34
CA ILE A 88 33.00 8.76 -11.52
C ILE A 88 33.26 7.69 -10.44
N ILE A 89 34.00 6.62 -10.79
CA ILE A 89 34.39 5.57 -9.85
C ILE A 89 35.23 6.16 -8.71
N GLU A 90 36.18 7.04 -9.01
CA GLU A 90 37.02 7.69 -8.01
C GLU A 90 36.25 8.72 -7.19
N GLU A 91 35.53 9.64 -7.84
CA GLU A 91 34.77 10.73 -7.17
C GLU A 91 33.69 10.19 -6.25
N HIS A 92 33.00 9.13 -6.64
CA HIS A 92 31.92 8.55 -5.82
C HIS A 92 32.40 7.39 -4.94
N GLY A 93 33.68 7.02 -5.01
CA GLY A 93 34.28 5.96 -4.21
C GLY A 93 33.55 4.62 -4.39
N LEU A 94 33.29 4.24 -5.67
CA LEU A 94 32.57 3.00 -5.98
C LEU A 94 33.37 1.73 -5.69
N ASN A 95 34.63 1.86 -5.30
CA ASN A 95 35.51 0.78 -4.82
C ASN A 95 35.54 0.72 -3.27
N ASP A 96 34.91 1.67 -2.56
CA ASP A 96 34.87 1.71 -1.10
C ASP A 96 34.06 0.51 -0.54
N PRO A 97 34.25 0.16 0.75
CA PRO A 97 33.44 -0.83 1.43
C PRO A 97 31.94 -0.50 1.41
N TYR A 98 31.09 -1.54 1.38
CA TYR A 98 29.61 -1.42 1.33
C TYR A 98 29.02 -0.34 2.28
N PRO A 99 29.37 -0.29 3.58
CA PRO A 99 28.74 0.66 4.50
C PRO A 99 28.97 2.12 4.11
N ILE A 100 30.14 2.43 3.54
CA ILE A 100 30.52 3.77 3.12
C ILE A 100 29.74 4.18 1.87
N GLN A 101 29.68 3.31 0.89
CA GLN A 101 28.93 3.54 -0.34
C GLN A 101 27.43 3.70 -0.05
N TYR A 102 26.87 2.83 0.77
CA TYR A 102 25.47 2.89 1.18
C TYR A 102 25.14 4.20 1.92
N ALA A 103 25.99 4.61 2.86
CA ALA A 103 25.78 5.85 3.62
C ALA A 103 25.79 7.10 2.71
N ARG A 104 26.70 7.15 1.71
CA ARG A 104 26.72 8.23 0.71
C ARG A 104 25.46 8.22 -0.15
N TRP A 105 25.07 7.06 -0.66
CA TRP A 105 23.90 6.92 -1.50
C TRP A 105 22.62 7.34 -0.77
N VAL A 106 22.39 6.87 0.47
CA VAL A 106 21.26 7.30 1.30
C VAL A 106 21.33 8.81 1.59
N GLY A 107 22.54 9.33 1.84
CA GLY A 107 22.74 10.77 2.05
C GLY A 107 22.28 11.60 0.84
N ASN A 108 22.57 11.15 -0.38
CA ASN A 108 22.12 11.79 -1.61
C ASN A 108 20.59 11.68 -1.78
N LEU A 109 20.00 10.51 -1.51
CA LEU A 109 18.54 10.35 -1.54
C LEU A 109 17.82 11.31 -0.61
N VAL A 110 18.33 11.49 0.62
CA VAL A 110 17.75 12.42 1.62
C VAL A 110 17.86 13.88 1.18
N ARG A 111 18.92 14.24 0.43
CA ARG A 111 19.08 15.58 -0.17
C ARG A 111 18.20 15.81 -1.40
N GLY A 112 17.50 14.78 -1.89
CA GLY A 112 16.73 14.85 -3.12
C GLY A 112 17.54 14.55 -4.40
N GLU A 113 18.77 14.13 -4.26
CA GLU A 113 19.66 13.77 -5.36
C GLU A 113 19.48 12.27 -5.71
N TRP A 114 18.41 11.98 -6.47
CA TRP A 114 18.03 10.62 -6.87
C TRP A 114 18.66 10.14 -8.16
N GLY A 115 19.50 10.98 -8.75
CA GLY A 115 20.19 10.74 -10.03
C GLY A 115 19.43 11.29 -11.23
N TRP A 116 20.06 11.13 -12.39
CA TRP A 116 19.57 11.56 -13.70
C TRP A 116 19.17 10.35 -14.53
N SER A 117 18.01 10.40 -15.15
CA SER A 117 17.54 9.37 -16.10
C SER A 117 18.00 9.69 -17.51
N PRO A 118 18.90 8.91 -18.10
CA PRO A 118 19.31 9.10 -19.49
C PRO A 118 18.18 8.87 -20.49
N THR A 119 17.25 7.95 -20.16
CA THR A 119 16.12 7.59 -21.03
C THR A 119 15.07 8.69 -21.10
N LEU A 120 14.83 9.37 -19.98
CA LEU A 120 13.81 10.42 -19.89
C LEU A 120 14.37 11.83 -20.06
N HIS A 121 15.70 12.00 -20.10
CA HIS A 121 16.37 13.31 -20.07
C HIS A 121 15.88 14.21 -18.93
N ALA A 122 15.67 13.62 -17.73
CA ALA A 122 15.10 14.29 -16.58
C ALA A 122 15.67 13.75 -15.25
N ASP A 123 15.58 14.57 -14.20
CA ASP A 123 15.88 14.11 -12.84
C ASP A 123 14.86 13.06 -12.39
N VAL A 124 15.34 12.02 -11.71
CA VAL A 124 14.53 10.87 -11.28
C VAL A 124 13.42 11.28 -10.32
N LEU A 125 13.72 12.04 -9.27
CA LEU A 125 12.72 12.40 -8.24
C LEU A 125 11.56 13.24 -8.81
N PRO A 126 11.76 14.30 -9.59
CA PRO A 126 10.67 15.04 -10.22
C PRO A 126 9.82 14.16 -11.15
N ALA A 127 10.44 13.27 -11.92
CA ALA A 127 9.71 12.34 -12.79
C ALA A 127 8.81 11.38 -11.99
N LEU A 128 9.31 10.84 -10.85
CA LEU A 128 8.53 10.00 -9.95
C LEU A 128 7.36 10.75 -9.32
N LEU A 129 7.61 11.96 -8.80
CA LEU A 129 6.58 12.80 -8.18
C LEU A 129 5.48 13.20 -9.17
N ALA A 130 5.81 13.40 -10.44
CA ALA A 130 4.82 13.71 -11.48
C ALA A 130 3.89 12.53 -11.81
N ARG A 131 4.36 11.29 -11.64
CA ARG A 131 3.61 10.06 -11.98
C ARG A 131 2.97 9.38 -10.76
N ALA A 132 3.52 9.59 -9.57
CA ALA A 132 3.05 9.00 -8.33
C ALA A 132 1.55 9.23 -8.03
N PRO A 133 0.96 10.41 -8.29
CA PRO A 133 -0.46 10.63 -8.04
C PRO A 133 -1.38 9.68 -8.81
N ALA A 134 -1.03 9.31 -10.05
CA ALA A 134 -1.81 8.35 -10.83
C ALA A 134 -1.85 6.96 -10.20
N THR A 135 -0.69 6.46 -9.75
CA THR A 135 -0.56 5.19 -9.03
C THR A 135 -1.28 5.23 -7.68
N ALA A 136 -1.14 6.35 -6.95
CA ALA A 136 -1.80 6.54 -5.66
C ALA A 136 -3.32 6.59 -5.80
N GLU A 137 -3.85 7.30 -6.81
CA GLU A 137 -5.27 7.39 -7.15
C GLU A 137 -5.88 6.00 -7.42
N LEU A 138 -5.25 5.22 -8.32
CA LEU A 138 -5.69 3.86 -8.63
C LEU A 138 -5.66 2.96 -7.38
N THR A 139 -4.58 3.00 -6.60
CA THR A 139 -4.41 2.19 -5.40
C THR A 139 -5.45 2.56 -4.34
N LEU A 140 -5.69 3.85 -4.12
CA LEU A 140 -6.69 4.35 -3.17
C LEU A 140 -8.10 3.82 -3.50
N TYR A 141 -8.54 3.98 -4.74
CA TYR A 141 -9.86 3.51 -5.16
C TYR A 141 -9.97 1.98 -5.14
N ALA A 142 -8.89 1.26 -5.46
CA ALA A 142 -8.87 -0.20 -5.35
C ALA A 142 -9.04 -0.65 -3.90
N ILE A 143 -8.41 0.00 -2.92
CA ILE A 143 -8.58 -0.30 -1.49
C ILE A 143 -9.98 0.06 -1.02
N LEU A 144 -10.50 1.22 -1.43
CA LEU A 144 -11.86 1.66 -1.10
C LEU A 144 -12.93 0.68 -1.62
N LEU A 145 -12.68 0.00 -2.72
CA LEU A 145 -13.56 -1.04 -3.25
C LEU A 145 -13.30 -2.39 -2.58
N LEU A 146 -12.04 -2.81 -2.50
CA LEU A 146 -11.61 -4.12 -1.99
C LEU A 146 -12.10 -4.37 -0.55
N VAL A 147 -11.85 -3.42 0.36
CA VAL A 147 -12.07 -3.66 1.79
C VAL A 147 -13.55 -3.84 2.12
N PRO A 148 -14.46 -2.92 1.74
CA PRO A 148 -15.90 -3.13 2.00
C PRO A 148 -16.45 -4.36 1.26
N LEU A 149 -16.05 -4.57 0.00
CA LEU A 149 -16.54 -5.69 -0.79
C LEU A 149 -16.13 -7.03 -0.16
N GLY A 150 -14.87 -7.16 0.27
CA GLY A 150 -14.36 -8.36 0.93
C GLY A 150 -15.04 -8.65 2.27
N LEU A 151 -15.13 -7.62 3.13
CA LEU A 151 -15.78 -7.75 4.44
C LEU A 151 -17.26 -8.09 4.30
N ILE A 152 -18.01 -7.33 3.51
CA ILE A 152 -19.47 -7.48 3.37
C ILE A 152 -19.80 -8.83 2.73
N SER A 153 -19.14 -9.19 1.63
CA SER A 153 -19.40 -10.47 0.95
C SER A 153 -19.02 -11.67 1.82
N GLY A 154 -17.91 -11.61 2.57
CA GLY A 154 -17.52 -12.63 3.52
C GLY A 154 -18.54 -12.83 4.65
N VAL A 155 -19.06 -11.73 5.22
CA VAL A 155 -20.11 -11.78 6.25
C VAL A 155 -21.40 -12.38 5.69
N ILE A 156 -21.87 -11.91 4.53
CA ILE A 156 -23.12 -12.40 3.92
C ILE A 156 -23.00 -13.89 3.56
N SER A 157 -21.87 -14.31 3.02
CA SER A 157 -21.58 -15.71 2.69
C SER A 157 -21.58 -16.59 3.94
N ALA A 158 -20.97 -16.15 5.05
CA ALA A 158 -20.98 -16.88 6.31
C ALA A 158 -22.37 -16.94 6.95
N TRP A 159 -23.11 -15.83 6.94
CA TRP A 159 -24.47 -15.77 7.50
C TRP A 159 -25.44 -16.67 6.74
N ARG A 160 -25.31 -16.72 5.42
CA ARG A 160 -26.11 -17.59 4.53
C ARG A 160 -25.34 -18.85 4.13
N ARG A 161 -24.62 -19.42 5.09
CA ARG A 161 -23.82 -20.62 4.85
C ARG A 161 -24.64 -21.73 4.18
N ASP A 162 -24.01 -22.43 3.23
CA ASP A 162 -24.56 -23.57 2.46
C ASP A 162 -25.80 -23.22 1.60
N THR A 163 -26.08 -21.93 1.39
CA THR A 163 -27.10 -21.44 0.43
C THR A 163 -26.45 -21.09 -0.93
N LEU A 164 -27.29 -20.79 -1.93
CA LEU A 164 -26.82 -20.30 -3.24
C LEU A 164 -25.91 -19.08 -3.14
N THR A 165 -26.18 -18.16 -2.19
CA THR A 165 -25.35 -16.98 -1.95
C THR A 165 -23.93 -17.37 -1.53
N ASP A 166 -23.80 -18.36 -0.65
CA ASP A 166 -22.50 -18.87 -0.21
C ASP A 166 -21.76 -19.60 -1.35
N HIS A 167 -22.48 -20.45 -2.08
CA HIS A 167 -21.91 -21.15 -3.23
C HIS A 167 -21.45 -20.19 -4.33
N SER A 168 -22.25 -19.18 -4.66
CA SER A 168 -21.88 -18.15 -5.63
C SER A 168 -20.64 -17.36 -5.19
N PHE A 169 -20.56 -16.95 -3.92
CA PHE A 169 -19.36 -16.30 -3.39
C PHE A 169 -18.14 -17.21 -3.52
N ARG A 170 -18.22 -18.47 -3.12
CA ARG A 170 -17.10 -19.43 -3.18
C ARG A 170 -16.63 -19.67 -4.60
N LEU A 171 -17.57 -19.83 -5.54
CA LEU A 171 -17.23 -20.03 -6.96
C LEU A 171 -16.59 -18.78 -7.57
N SER A 172 -17.14 -17.59 -7.30
CA SER A 172 -16.57 -16.32 -7.77
C SER A 172 -15.19 -16.05 -7.16
N ALA A 173 -15.03 -16.34 -5.86
CA ALA A 173 -13.75 -16.20 -5.18
C ALA A 173 -12.69 -17.18 -5.71
N PHE A 174 -13.09 -18.40 -6.06
CA PHE A 174 -12.20 -19.36 -6.72
C PHE A 174 -11.77 -18.85 -8.11
N GLY A 175 -12.72 -18.42 -8.93
CA GLY A 175 -12.41 -17.83 -10.25
C GLY A 175 -11.49 -16.62 -10.15
N ALA A 176 -11.77 -15.70 -9.20
CA ALA A 176 -10.96 -14.51 -8.98
C ALA A 176 -9.51 -14.81 -8.58
N THR A 177 -9.28 -15.83 -7.75
CA THR A 177 -7.91 -16.20 -7.34
C THR A 177 -7.17 -17.06 -8.37
N SER A 178 -7.90 -17.71 -9.26
CA SER A 178 -7.31 -18.53 -10.34
C SER A 178 -6.95 -17.71 -11.57
N THR A 179 -7.46 -16.49 -11.70
CA THR A 179 -7.22 -15.63 -12.86
C THR A 179 -6.15 -14.58 -12.54
N PRO A 180 -5.02 -14.56 -13.25
CA PRO A 180 -4.03 -13.49 -13.12
C PRO A 180 -4.66 -12.11 -13.39
N PRO A 181 -4.30 -11.05 -12.63
CA PRO A 181 -4.93 -9.74 -12.78
C PRO A 181 -4.86 -9.15 -14.19
N PHE A 182 -3.75 -9.37 -14.89
CA PHE A 182 -3.60 -8.86 -16.27
C PHE A 182 -4.56 -9.54 -17.25
N ILE A 183 -4.82 -10.83 -17.09
CA ILE A 183 -5.80 -11.56 -17.94
C ILE A 183 -7.21 -11.01 -17.65
N LEU A 184 -7.56 -10.84 -16.38
CA LEU A 184 -8.84 -10.23 -16.02
C LEU A 184 -8.98 -8.82 -16.62
N GLY A 185 -7.93 -8.01 -16.52
CA GLY A 185 -7.91 -6.67 -17.11
C GLY A 185 -8.15 -6.67 -18.62
N LEU A 186 -7.44 -7.53 -19.35
CA LEU A 186 -7.63 -7.68 -20.81
C LEU A 186 -9.04 -8.17 -21.17
N MET A 187 -9.60 -9.09 -20.41
CA MET A 187 -10.98 -9.55 -20.61
C MET A 187 -11.99 -8.42 -20.38
N LEU A 188 -11.80 -7.62 -19.31
CA LEU A 188 -12.67 -6.48 -19.03
C LEU A 188 -12.55 -5.38 -20.09
N ILE A 189 -11.34 -5.07 -20.57
CA ILE A 189 -11.14 -4.15 -21.70
C ILE A 189 -11.85 -4.66 -22.95
N SER A 190 -11.65 -5.94 -23.30
CA SER A 190 -12.27 -6.52 -24.49
C SER A 190 -13.78 -6.45 -24.44
N LEU A 191 -14.37 -6.74 -23.28
CA LEU A 191 -15.83 -6.75 -23.11
C LEU A 191 -16.38 -5.30 -23.00
N PHE A 192 -15.87 -4.51 -22.10
CA PHE A 192 -16.50 -3.23 -21.74
C PHE A 192 -16.01 -2.04 -22.56
N TYR A 193 -14.81 -2.11 -23.13
CA TYR A 193 -14.32 -1.05 -24.01
C TYR A 193 -14.45 -1.43 -25.49
N VAL A 194 -13.91 -2.59 -25.91
CA VAL A 194 -13.89 -2.92 -27.34
C VAL A 194 -15.31 -3.27 -27.86
N ALA A 195 -16.09 -4.08 -27.12
CA ALA A 195 -17.42 -4.50 -27.56
C ALA A 195 -18.50 -3.46 -27.27
N VAL A 196 -18.46 -2.78 -26.12
CA VAL A 196 -19.56 -1.92 -25.63
C VAL A 196 -19.22 -0.43 -25.62
N HIS A 197 -17.94 -0.05 -25.69
CA HIS A 197 -17.41 1.32 -25.67
C HIS A 197 -17.78 2.13 -24.42
N TRP A 198 -17.93 1.46 -23.25
CA TRP A 198 -18.37 2.12 -22.03
C TRP A 198 -17.22 2.71 -21.23
N PHE A 199 -16.13 1.97 -21.03
CA PHE A 199 -15.05 2.33 -20.12
C PHE A 199 -13.70 2.32 -20.84
N PRO A 200 -13.25 3.48 -21.37
CA PRO A 200 -12.01 3.54 -22.13
C PRO A 200 -10.76 3.41 -21.22
N PRO A 201 -9.64 2.89 -21.74
CA PRO A 201 -8.35 2.92 -21.07
C PRO A 201 -7.79 4.35 -21.00
N GLY A 202 -6.76 4.55 -20.17
CA GLY A 202 -6.19 5.87 -19.89
C GLY A 202 -6.76 6.50 -18.62
N ARG A 203 -6.49 7.78 -18.39
CA ARG A 203 -6.95 8.49 -17.20
C ARG A 203 -8.11 9.44 -17.48
N LEU A 204 -8.19 9.98 -18.67
CA LEU A 204 -9.20 10.95 -19.11
C LEU A 204 -9.49 10.80 -20.61
N SER A 205 -10.64 11.27 -21.03
CA SER A 205 -10.94 11.49 -22.45
C SER A 205 -10.12 12.64 -23.04
N LEU A 206 -9.93 12.67 -24.34
CA LEU A 206 -9.20 13.74 -25.03
C LEU A 206 -9.76 15.15 -24.72
N ALA A 207 -11.09 15.26 -24.59
CA ALA A 207 -11.74 16.52 -24.24
C ALA A 207 -11.37 16.99 -22.81
N SER A 208 -11.43 16.07 -21.82
CA SER A 208 -11.04 16.35 -20.45
C SER A 208 -9.54 16.64 -20.32
N GLU A 209 -8.68 15.93 -21.08
CA GLU A 209 -7.24 16.24 -21.13
C GLU A 209 -6.96 17.66 -21.64
N ALA A 210 -7.68 18.11 -22.66
CA ALA A 210 -7.55 19.48 -23.16
C ALA A 210 -7.93 20.52 -22.08
N THR A 211 -8.99 20.24 -21.32
CA THR A 211 -9.42 21.12 -20.21
C THR A 211 -8.38 21.13 -19.08
N VAL A 212 -7.85 19.98 -18.68
CA VAL A 212 -6.83 19.88 -17.63
C VAL A 212 -5.50 20.57 -18.02
N ARG A 213 -5.18 20.62 -19.31
CA ARG A 213 -3.99 21.35 -19.83
C ARG A 213 -4.22 22.85 -20.01
N SER A 214 -5.45 23.34 -19.85
CA SER A 214 -5.75 24.77 -19.96
C SER A 214 -5.30 25.52 -18.71
N GLU A 215 -5.05 26.83 -18.84
CA GLU A 215 -4.66 27.71 -17.72
C GLU A 215 -5.75 27.85 -16.64
N SER A 216 -7.00 27.54 -16.98
CA SER A 216 -8.13 27.60 -16.04
C SER A 216 -8.14 26.45 -15.03
N PHE A 217 -7.48 25.32 -15.32
CA PHE A 217 -7.46 24.16 -14.44
C PHE A 217 -6.18 24.11 -13.60
N ARG A 218 -6.33 23.98 -12.29
CA ARG A 218 -5.21 23.88 -11.35
C ARG A 218 -4.99 22.42 -10.93
N THR A 219 -3.88 21.86 -11.30
CA THR A 219 -3.43 20.56 -10.78
C THR A 219 -2.87 20.76 -9.36
N ILE A 220 -3.58 20.29 -8.34
CA ILE A 220 -3.25 20.46 -6.93
C ILE A 220 -2.66 19.16 -6.37
N THR A 221 -3.37 18.04 -6.56
CA THR A 221 -2.99 16.72 -6.05
C THR A 221 -2.39 15.82 -7.13
N GLY A 222 -2.67 16.10 -8.40
CA GLY A 222 -2.35 15.22 -9.53
C GLY A 222 -3.27 14.01 -9.66
N MET A 223 -4.28 13.89 -8.77
CA MET A 223 -5.36 12.91 -8.84
C MET A 223 -6.57 13.57 -9.52
N TYR A 224 -6.89 13.20 -10.75
CA TYR A 224 -7.91 13.90 -11.52
C TYR A 224 -9.32 13.82 -10.94
N THR A 225 -9.63 12.76 -10.20
CA THR A 225 -10.90 12.64 -9.48
C THR A 225 -11.03 13.69 -8.37
N ILE A 226 -9.94 14.00 -7.68
CA ILE A 226 -9.88 14.98 -6.59
C ILE A 226 -9.72 16.38 -7.17
N ASP A 227 -8.81 16.55 -8.12
CA ASP A 227 -8.54 17.86 -8.73
C ASP A 227 -9.76 18.40 -9.48
N GLY A 228 -10.56 17.53 -10.11
CA GLY A 228 -11.83 17.92 -10.70
C GLY A 228 -12.79 18.53 -9.68
N LEU A 229 -12.94 17.88 -8.50
CA LEU A 229 -13.76 18.42 -7.41
C LEU A 229 -13.22 19.74 -6.86
N LEU A 230 -11.90 19.84 -6.69
CA LEU A 230 -11.25 21.06 -6.16
C LEU A 230 -11.35 22.24 -7.12
N ASN A 231 -11.45 22.00 -8.44
CA ASN A 231 -11.68 23.02 -9.45
C ASN A 231 -13.18 23.29 -9.69
N GLY A 232 -14.09 22.56 -9.02
CA GLY A 232 -15.53 22.67 -9.25
C GLY A 232 -16.01 22.05 -10.57
N ASP A 233 -15.16 21.28 -11.24
CA ASP A 233 -15.48 20.59 -12.50
C ASP A 233 -15.83 19.12 -12.24
N ILE A 234 -17.13 18.88 -12.02
CA ILE A 234 -17.67 17.54 -11.81
C ILE A 234 -17.51 16.67 -13.08
N GLY A 235 -17.49 17.29 -14.27
CA GLY A 235 -17.31 16.59 -15.54
C GLY A 235 -15.99 15.85 -15.59
N ILE A 236 -14.88 16.51 -15.23
CA ILE A 236 -13.54 15.89 -15.13
C ILE A 236 -13.53 14.78 -14.09
N THR A 237 -14.14 14.99 -12.92
CA THR A 237 -14.22 13.97 -11.88
C THR A 237 -14.94 12.71 -12.36
N LEU A 238 -16.09 12.86 -13.02
CA LEU A 238 -16.87 11.73 -13.53
C LEU A 238 -16.15 11.02 -14.69
N ASP A 239 -15.50 11.76 -15.56
CA ASP A 239 -14.70 11.19 -16.64
C ASP A 239 -13.51 10.38 -16.08
N ALA A 240 -12.78 10.93 -15.11
CA ALA A 240 -11.70 10.22 -14.42
C ALA A 240 -12.20 8.94 -13.73
N LEU A 241 -13.32 8.98 -13.00
CA LEU A 241 -13.93 7.80 -12.38
C LEU A 241 -14.35 6.76 -13.41
N ARG A 242 -14.86 7.19 -14.57
CA ARG A 242 -15.21 6.28 -15.67
C ARG A 242 -13.99 5.52 -16.20
N HIS A 243 -12.85 6.19 -16.35
CA HIS A 243 -11.60 5.58 -16.81
C HIS A 243 -10.99 4.67 -15.73
N LEU A 244 -11.14 5.02 -14.46
CA LEU A 244 -10.61 4.26 -13.33
C LEU A 244 -11.42 3.00 -12.99
N LEU A 245 -12.68 2.89 -13.42
CA LEU A 245 -13.56 1.81 -12.96
C LEU A 245 -13.01 0.42 -13.27
N LEU A 246 -12.62 0.15 -14.51
CA LEU A 246 -12.10 -1.18 -14.89
C LEU A 246 -10.75 -1.50 -14.22
N PRO A 247 -9.74 -0.62 -14.22
CA PRO A 247 -8.49 -0.85 -13.49
C PRO A 247 -8.72 -1.09 -11.99
N VAL A 248 -9.57 -0.31 -11.35
CA VAL A 248 -9.93 -0.46 -9.93
C VAL A 248 -10.59 -1.81 -9.67
N VAL A 249 -11.57 -2.21 -10.49
CA VAL A 249 -12.24 -3.51 -10.37
C VAL A 249 -11.24 -4.65 -10.57
N THR A 250 -10.37 -4.56 -11.60
CA THR A 250 -9.35 -5.56 -11.88
C THR A 250 -8.44 -5.78 -10.68
N LEU A 251 -7.94 -4.69 -10.10
CA LEU A 251 -7.04 -4.73 -8.96
C LEU A 251 -7.73 -5.20 -7.68
N ALA A 252 -8.96 -4.72 -7.42
CA ALA A 252 -9.73 -5.08 -6.25
C ALA A 252 -10.15 -6.56 -6.26
N VAL A 253 -10.61 -7.09 -7.38
CA VAL A 253 -11.11 -8.48 -7.50
C VAL A 253 -10.00 -9.49 -7.24
N ALA A 254 -8.77 -9.22 -7.66
CA ALA A 254 -7.61 -10.08 -7.41
C ALA A 254 -7.39 -10.35 -5.91
N HIS A 255 -7.66 -9.37 -5.04
CA HIS A 255 -7.44 -9.45 -3.60
C HIS A 255 -8.73 -9.65 -2.77
N TRP A 256 -9.88 -9.26 -3.32
CA TRP A 256 -11.21 -9.40 -2.70
C TRP A 256 -11.50 -10.83 -2.23
N ALA A 257 -11.20 -11.81 -3.07
CA ALA A 257 -11.48 -13.21 -2.77
C ALA A 257 -10.73 -13.72 -1.53
N THR A 258 -9.49 -13.28 -1.34
CA THR A 258 -8.68 -13.65 -0.16
C THR A 258 -9.25 -13.01 1.10
N LEU A 259 -9.51 -11.70 1.09
CA LEU A 259 -10.11 -11.00 2.22
C LEU A 259 -11.49 -11.56 2.58
N GLY A 260 -12.33 -11.80 1.58
CA GLY A 260 -13.67 -12.36 1.78
C GLY A 260 -13.66 -13.77 2.37
N ARG A 261 -12.71 -14.63 1.97
CA ARG A 261 -12.55 -15.97 2.55
C ARG A 261 -12.11 -15.92 4.01
N VAL A 262 -11.14 -15.06 4.35
CA VAL A 262 -10.70 -14.87 5.75
C VAL A 262 -11.86 -14.36 6.61
N THR A 263 -12.56 -13.34 6.13
CA THR A 263 -13.72 -12.77 6.82
C THR A 263 -14.83 -13.80 6.99
N ARG A 264 -15.11 -14.61 5.96
CA ARG A 264 -16.10 -15.69 6.03
C ARG A 264 -15.73 -16.72 7.10
N ALA A 265 -14.48 -17.18 7.16
CA ALA A 265 -14.01 -18.14 8.14
C ALA A 265 -14.17 -17.60 9.56
N ALA A 266 -13.67 -16.39 9.82
CA ALA A 266 -13.79 -15.73 11.11
C ALA A 266 -15.25 -15.49 11.53
N MET A 267 -16.11 -15.16 10.57
CA MET A 267 -17.54 -14.94 10.83
C MET A 267 -18.27 -16.23 11.16
N ILE A 268 -17.93 -17.36 10.53
CA ILE A 268 -18.48 -18.68 10.86
C ILE A 268 -18.12 -19.04 12.32
N GLU A 269 -16.86 -18.86 12.71
CA GLU A 269 -16.40 -19.11 14.08
C GLU A 269 -17.15 -18.20 15.09
N ALA A 270 -17.23 -16.90 14.81
CA ALA A 270 -17.95 -15.93 15.66
C ALA A 270 -19.43 -16.30 15.83
N LEU A 271 -20.12 -16.75 14.78
CA LEU A 271 -21.54 -17.15 14.83
C LEU A 271 -21.80 -18.41 15.67
N HIS A 272 -20.79 -19.24 15.91
CA HIS A 272 -20.87 -20.44 16.77
C HIS A 272 -20.42 -20.17 18.20
N SER A 273 -20.01 -18.95 18.54
CA SER A 273 -19.53 -18.60 19.89
C SER A 273 -20.65 -18.53 20.94
N GLN A 274 -20.25 -18.72 22.21
CA GLN A 274 -21.19 -18.71 23.36
C GLN A 274 -21.91 -17.35 23.52
N TYR A 275 -21.25 -16.23 23.25
CA TYR A 275 -21.86 -14.90 23.34
C TYR A 275 -22.97 -14.69 22.29
N VAL A 276 -22.85 -15.32 21.11
CA VAL A 276 -23.91 -15.32 20.09
C VAL A 276 -25.06 -16.22 20.53
N ALA A 277 -24.79 -17.37 21.13
CA ALA A 277 -25.84 -18.23 21.71
C ALA A 277 -26.63 -17.49 22.81
N ALA A 278 -25.93 -16.80 23.70
CA ALA A 278 -26.59 -15.97 24.74
C ALA A 278 -27.42 -14.81 24.14
N ALA A 279 -26.92 -14.18 23.05
CA ALA A 279 -27.69 -13.15 22.35
C ALA A 279 -28.97 -13.68 21.70
N ARG A 280 -28.93 -14.89 21.14
CA ARG A 280 -30.12 -15.59 20.61
C ARG A 280 -31.12 -15.95 21.72
N ALA A 281 -30.63 -16.46 22.85
CA ALA A 281 -31.48 -16.79 24.01
C ALA A 281 -32.20 -15.55 24.57
N ARG A 282 -31.60 -14.36 24.43
CA ARG A 282 -32.20 -13.06 24.80
C ARG A 282 -33.21 -12.53 23.76
N GLY A 283 -33.49 -13.26 22.71
CA GLY A 283 -34.46 -12.88 21.68
C GLY A 283 -34.01 -11.80 20.71
N LEU A 284 -32.67 -11.54 20.57
CA LEU A 284 -32.17 -10.52 19.65
C LEU A 284 -32.40 -10.97 18.19
N GLN A 285 -32.72 -10.00 17.33
CA GLN A 285 -32.91 -10.24 15.90
C GLN A 285 -31.62 -10.73 15.24
N ALA A 286 -31.73 -11.69 14.32
CA ALA A 286 -30.61 -12.29 13.62
C ALA A 286 -29.71 -11.25 12.95
N ARG A 287 -30.26 -10.20 12.31
CA ARG A 287 -29.49 -9.10 11.71
C ARG A 287 -28.65 -8.34 12.74
N SER A 288 -29.19 -8.08 13.93
CA SER A 288 -28.46 -7.42 15.01
C SER A 288 -27.34 -8.31 15.55
N ILE A 289 -27.59 -9.62 15.68
CA ILE A 289 -26.57 -10.59 16.10
C ILE A 289 -25.40 -10.62 15.09
N VAL A 290 -25.70 -10.67 13.80
CA VAL A 290 -24.69 -10.69 12.73
C VAL A 290 -23.83 -9.43 12.74
N TRP A 291 -24.46 -8.25 12.62
CA TRP A 291 -23.73 -6.99 12.37
C TRP A 291 -23.19 -6.30 13.62
N ARG A 292 -23.85 -6.44 14.77
CA ARG A 292 -23.46 -5.75 16.02
C ARG A 292 -22.70 -6.64 17.01
N HIS A 293 -22.84 -7.97 16.93
CA HIS A 293 -22.20 -8.88 17.88
C HIS A 293 -21.14 -9.75 17.23
N ALA A 294 -21.47 -10.47 16.15
CA ALA A 294 -20.52 -11.37 15.51
C ALA A 294 -19.49 -10.63 14.64
N PHE A 295 -19.94 -9.65 13.82
CA PHE A 295 -19.07 -8.92 12.91
C PHE A 295 -17.94 -8.17 13.61
N LEU A 296 -18.21 -7.51 14.73
CA LEU A 296 -17.19 -6.74 15.47
C LEU A 296 -16.00 -7.61 15.92
N ASN A 297 -16.24 -8.88 16.19
CA ASN A 297 -15.15 -9.83 16.51
C ASN A 297 -14.53 -10.48 15.26
N ALA A 298 -15.35 -10.74 14.24
CA ALA A 298 -14.89 -11.36 13.00
C ALA A 298 -14.15 -10.40 12.07
N VAL A 299 -14.35 -9.07 12.22
CA VAL A 299 -13.67 -8.07 11.39
C VAL A 299 -12.17 -8.00 11.66
N ILE A 300 -11.72 -8.35 12.87
CA ILE A 300 -10.31 -8.24 13.26
C ILE A 300 -9.38 -9.05 12.36
N PRO A 301 -9.56 -10.38 12.16
CA PRO A 301 -8.77 -11.15 11.19
C PRO A 301 -8.90 -10.63 9.76
N GLY A 302 -10.11 -10.13 9.39
CA GLY A 302 -10.36 -9.50 8.11
C GLY A 302 -9.51 -8.25 7.88
N LEU A 303 -9.44 -7.36 8.87
CA LEU A 303 -8.61 -6.14 8.79
C LEU A 303 -7.11 -6.47 8.71
N THR A 304 -6.64 -7.46 9.47
CA THR A 304 -5.25 -7.92 9.36
C THR A 304 -4.94 -8.46 7.95
N SER A 305 -5.86 -9.26 7.39
CA SER A 305 -5.75 -9.74 6.01
C SER A 305 -5.86 -8.62 4.99
N SER A 306 -6.66 -7.57 5.24
CA SER A 306 -6.78 -6.42 4.33
C SER A 306 -5.49 -5.60 4.28
N ALA A 307 -4.78 -5.45 5.39
CA ALA A 307 -3.48 -4.78 5.41
C ALA A 307 -2.45 -5.52 4.55
N LEU A 308 -2.39 -6.86 4.66
CA LEU A 308 -1.52 -7.67 3.82
C LEU A 308 -1.91 -7.61 2.34
N SER A 309 -3.21 -7.64 2.04
CA SER A 309 -3.73 -7.50 0.69
C SER A 309 -3.41 -6.14 0.09
N ALA A 310 -3.51 -5.06 0.86
CA ALA A 310 -3.17 -3.71 0.42
C ALA A 310 -1.67 -3.55 0.11
N ALA A 311 -0.78 -4.19 0.88
CA ALA A 311 0.65 -4.24 0.53
C ALA A 311 0.90 -4.97 -0.79
N ALA A 312 0.22 -6.11 -1.02
CA ALA A 312 0.31 -6.86 -2.25
C ALA A 312 -0.28 -6.11 -3.46
N LEU A 313 -1.28 -5.23 -3.25
CA LEU A 313 -1.83 -4.36 -4.30
C LEU A 313 -0.75 -3.48 -4.95
N VAL A 314 0.21 -2.95 -4.18
CA VAL A 314 1.26 -2.08 -4.73
C VAL A 314 2.12 -2.81 -5.75
N THR A 315 2.35 -4.13 -5.58
CA THR A 315 3.04 -4.94 -6.58
C THR A 315 2.15 -5.18 -7.81
N GLY A 316 0.86 -5.44 -7.60
CA GLY A 316 -0.11 -5.69 -8.68
C GLY A 316 -0.46 -4.45 -9.50
N VAL A 317 -0.37 -3.25 -8.90
CA VAL A 317 -0.74 -1.99 -9.56
C VAL A 317 0.09 -1.72 -10.81
N PHE A 318 1.38 -2.05 -10.79
CA PHE A 318 2.26 -1.83 -11.94
C PHE A 318 1.77 -2.55 -13.21
N VAL A 319 1.32 -3.79 -13.06
CA VAL A 319 0.80 -4.57 -14.19
C VAL A 319 -0.51 -4.00 -14.70
N VAL A 320 -1.42 -3.63 -13.79
CA VAL A 320 -2.72 -3.05 -14.15
C VAL A 320 -2.56 -1.68 -14.81
N GLU A 321 -1.65 -0.84 -14.34
CA GLU A 321 -1.35 0.45 -14.97
C GLU A 321 -0.90 0.30 -16.44
N VAL A 322 -0.02 -0.69 -16.72
CA VAL A 322 0.42 -0.97 -18.09
C VAL A 322 -0.75 -1.43 -18.95
N VAL A 323 -1.54 -2.38 -18.48
CA VAL A 323 -2.70 -2.95 -19.23
C VAL A 323 -3.72 -1.85 -19.57
N PHE A 324 -4.00 -0.95 -18.65
CA PHE A 324 -4.99 0.12 -18.84
C PHE A 324 -4.40 1.46 -19.29
N ASN A 325 -3.09 1.51 -19.54
CA ASN A 325 -2.39 2.73 -19.98
C ASN A 325 -2.62 3.95 -19.05
N ILE A 326 -2.52 3.73 -17.75
CA ILE A 326 -2.76 4.78 -16.73
C ILE A 326 -1.65 5.84 -16.73
N GLY A 327 -0.44 5.47 -17.14
CA GLY A 327 0.70 6.40 -17.18
C GLY A 327 1.19 6.81 -15.78
N GLY A 328 1.12 5.90 -14.81
CA GLY A 328 1.67 6.06 -13.48
C GLY A 328 3.15 5.68 -13.40
N LEU A 329 3.57 5.18 -12.23
CA LEU A 329 4.97 4.77 -12.00
C LEU A 329 5.42 3.61 -12.89
N SER A 330 4.49 2.74 -13.31
CA SER A 330 4.78 1.64 -14.22
C SER A 330 5.27 2.09 -15.60
N ASP A 331 4.79 3.24 -16.10
CA ASP A 331 5.26 3.82 -17.37
C ASP A 331 6.75 4.17 -17.30
N LEU A 332 7.19 4.73 -16.17
CA LEU A 332 8.61 5.01 -15.92
C LEU A 332 9.42 3.71 -15.83
N LEU A 333 8.88 2.69 -15.17
CA LEU A 333 9.54 1.38 -15.04
C LEU A 333 9.71 0.72 -16.42
N VAL A 334 8.67 0.68 -17.22
CA VAL A 334 8.74 0.10 -18.58
C VAL A 334 9.76 0.85 -19.43
N ARG A 335 9.74 2.18 -19.40
CA ARG A 335 10.69 3.01 -20.16
C ARG A 335 12.12 2.81 -19.71
N SER A 336 12.37 2.60 -18.40
CA SER A 336 13.72 2.39 -17.87
C SER A 336 14.39 1.09 -18.36
N PHE A 337 13.60 0.16 -18.93
CA PHE A 337 14.10 -1.08 -19.55
C PHE A 337 14.02 -1.09 -21.09
N GLN A 338 13.46 -0.04 -21.71
CA GLN A 338 13.40 0.09 -23.17
C GLN A 338 14.71 0.69 -23.70
N GLY A 339 15.49 -0.08 -24.43
CA GLY A 339 16.77 0.36 -24.98
C GLY A 339 17.94 0.13 -24.03
N ALA A 340 18.69 1.19 -23.72
CA ALA A 340 19.76 1.10 -22.72
C ALA A 340 19.18 1.08 -21.31
N PRO A 341 19.62 0.17 -20.42
CA PRO A 341 19.11 0.11 -19.04
C PRO A 341 19.32 1.43 -18.28
N ASP A 342 18.24 1.98 -17.73
CA ASP A 342 18.24 3.20 -16.92
C ASP A 342 18.31 2.82 -15.44
N ALA A 343 19.51 2.56 -14.95
CA ALA A 343 19.73 2.14 -13.57
C ALA A 343 19.27 3.17 -12.53
N PRO A 344 19.53 4.51 -12.66
CA PRO A 344 19.02 5.50 -11.73
C PRO A 344 17.50 5.47 -11.59
N MET A 345 16.77 5.39 -12.70
CA MET A 345 15.32 5.34 -12.70
C MET A 345 14.79 4.04 -12.07
N ALA A 346 15.36 2.88 -12.43
CA ALA A 346 14.93 1.58 -11.87
C ALA A 346 15.13 1.51 -10.36
N VAL A 347 16.27 1.98 -9.86
CA VAL A 347 16.57 2.06 -8.40
C VAL A 347 15.65 3.09 -7.73
N GLY A 348 15.47 4.26 -8.34
CA GLY A 348 14.59 5.31 -7.85
C GLY A 348 13.15 4.84 -7.69
N ILE A 349 12.57 4.16 -8.70
CA ILE A 349 11.23 3.58 -8.63
C ILE A 349 11.13 2.57 -7.48
N SER A 350 12.15 1.72 -7.30
CA SER A 350 12.15 0.71 -6.23
C SER A 350 12.13 1.35 -4.85
N VAL A 351 12.96 2.38 -4.61
CA VAL A 351 12.94 3.15 -3.35
C VAL A 351 11.60 3.86 -3.16
N PHE A 352 11.09 4.48 -4.23
CA PHE A 352 9.83 5.22 -4.17
C PHE A 352 8.63 4.31 -3.89
N ALA A 353 8.61 3.09 -4.44
CA ALA A 353 7.61 2.09 -4.13
C ALA A 353 7.61 1.71 -2.63
N ILE A 354 8.80 1.56 -2.02
CA ILE A 354 8.92 1.33 -0.57
C ILE A 354 8.33 2.51 0.21
N LEU A 355 8.68 3.75 -0.18
CA LEU A 355 8.16 4.98 0.45
C LEU A 355 6.64 5.14 0.28
N LEU A 356 6.04 4.60 -0.77
CA LEU A 356 4.59 4.59 -0.99
C LEU A 356 3.87 3.55 -0.11
N VAL A 357 4.48 2.36 0.05
CA VAL A 357 3.89 1.27 0.84
C VAL A 357 3.86 1.60 2.33
N LEU A 358 4.93 2.21 2.86
CA LEU A 358 5.06 2.44 4.31
C LEU A 358 3.95 3.31 4.91
N PRO A 359 3.59 4.49 4.34
CA PRO A 359 2.45 5.28 4.84
C PRO A 359 1.12 4.55 4.71
N LEU A 360 0.92 3.80 3.62
CA LEU A 360 -0.29 3.01 3.41
C LEU A 360 -0.44 1.96 4.51
N MET A 361 0.62 1.22 4.82
CA MET A 361 0.62 0.24 5.90
C MET A 361 0.37 0.90 7.26
N LEU A 362 0.97 2.08 7.51
CA LEU A 362 0.73 2.83 8.74
C LEU A 362 -0.75 3.23 8.89
N ILE A 363 -1.38 3.71 7.82
CA ILE A 363 -2.81 4.07 7.83
C ILE A 363 -3.67 2.85 8.17
N LEU A 364 -3.39 1.71 7.55
CA LEU A 364 -4.11 0.46 7.82
C LEU A 364 -3.89 -0.06 9.25
N ASP A 365 -2.67 0.04 9.77
CA ASP A 365 -2.36 -0.28 11.17
C ASP A 365 -3.12 0.63 12.16
N ILE A 366 -3.25 1.92 11.84
CA ILE A 366 -4.04 2.88 12.63
C ILE A 366 -5.52 2.51 12.61
N ILE A 367 -6.08 2.20 11.44
CA ILE A 367 -7.47 1.76 11.31
C ILE A 367 -7.69 0.49 12.12
N GLN A 368 -6.77 -0.48 12.03
CA GLN A 368 -6.83 -1.71 12.81
C GLN A 368 -6.78 -1.44 14.32
N ALA A 369 -5.88 -0.57 14.78
CA ALA A 369 -5.77 -0.21 16.19
C ALA A 369 -6.98 0.57 16.74
N ILE A 370 -7.71 1.28 15.89
CA ILE A 370 -8.98 1.94 16.26
C ILE A 370 -10.08 0.89 16.46
N VAL A 371 -10.14 -0.11 15.58
CA VAL A 371 -11.19 -1.15 15.59
C VAL A 371 -10.90 -2.22 16.64
N ASP A 372 -9.62 -2.59 16.85
CA ASP A 372 -9.22 -3.64 17.80
C ASP A 372 -8.44 -3.07 18.99
N PRO A 373 -9.08 -2.92 20.18
CA PRO A 373 -8.39 -2.46 21.37
C PRO A 373 -7.28 -3.40 21.85
N ARG A 374 -7.31 -4.69 21.51
CA ARG A 374 -6.28 -5.67 21.91
C ARG A 374 -4.94 -5.40 21.25
N VAL A 375 -4.95 -4.90 20.02
CA VAL A 375 -3.74 -4.48 19.29
C VAL A 375 -3.04 -3.33 20.01
N ARG A 376 -3.81 -2.38 20.56
CA ARG A 376 -3.29 -1.25 21.34
C ARG A 376 -2.62 -1.68 22.63
N GLU A 377 -3.18 -2.69 23.29
CA GLU A 377 -2.70 -3.19 24.58
C GLU A 377 -1.49 -4.14 24.43
N GLY A 378 -1.10 -4.50 23.21
CA GLY A 378 0.01 -5.41 22.93
C GLY A 378 -0.28 -6.86 23.35
N LEU A 379 -1.56 -7.24 23.46
CA LEU A 379 -2.02 -8.56 23.84
C LEU A 379 -2.02 -9.56 22.66
N VAL A 380 -1.80 -9.08 21.45
CA VAL A 380 -1.69 -9.93 20.26
C VAL A 380 -0.23 -10.37 20.13
N GLY A 381 0.09 -11.58 20.64
CA GLY A 381 1.43 -12.16 20.53
C GLY A 381 2.03 -12.69 21.86
N ARG A 382 1.20 -12.89 22.88
CA ARG A 382 1.54 -13.72 24.04
C ARG A 382 0.87 -15.07 23.99
#